data_54cdc4b76c4bb55165db878991e88a43
#
_entry.id   54cdc4b76c4bb55165db878991e88a43
#
_cell.length_a   1.000
_cell.length_b   1.000
_cell.length_c   1.000
_cell.angle_alpha   90.00
_cell.angle_beta   90.00
_cell.angle_gamma   90.00
#
_symmetry.space_group_name_H-M   'P 1'
#
loop_
_entity.id
_entity.type
_entity.pdbx_description
1 polymer ?
#
loop_
_entity_poly.entity_id
_entity_poly.type
_entity_poly.pdbx_seq_one_letter_code
_entity_poly.pdbx_strand_id
1 'polypeptide(L)'
;MIYRGGKAYSTEGGVRVDAFVRWPGMIDEYDIVGDIVHVSDLFTSIARLGGAMNNIPTDRIIDGVDQTALMLEGETHGRRDHVFIYSGDSLKAVVKEQYKLYVPKAGENPIVADFYDLFRDTREEWPVSTEVGAWGGAEFVRIIGRHKQRMGKYPSEPPAYGVPYDGITNLRPETKAAVDAFLMKQKSPQM
;
A
#
# COMPACT_ATOMS: atom_id res chain seq x y z
N MET A 1 -21.34 -7.73 5.10
CA MET A 1 -20.03 -7.03 5.04
C MET A 1 -20.22 -5.74 4.26
N ILE A 2 -19.61 -4.65 4.71
CA ILE A 2 -19.69 -3.34 4.04
C ILE A 2 -19.01 -3.40 2.67
N TYR A 3 -17.84 -4.03 2.59
CA TYR A 3 -17.03 -4.15 1.37
C TYR A 3 -17.12 -5.55 0.77
N ARG A 4 -17.03 -5.63 -0.57
CA ARG A 4 -16.99 -6.89 -1.31
C ARG A 4 -15.61 -7.54 -1.23
N GLY A 5 -15.58 -8.87 -1.23
CA GLY A 5 -14.35 -9.68 -1.24
C GLY A 5 -13.72 -9.82 0.14
N GLY A 6 -12.47 -10.23 0.13
CA GLY A 6 -11.66 -10.49 1.31
C GLY A 6 -10.20 -10.69 0.91
N LYS A 7 -9.40 -11.30 1.80
CA LYS A 7 -7.96 -11.53 1.54
C LYS A 7 -7.72 -12.12 0.14
N ALA A 8 -6.74 -11.60 -0.55
CA ALA A 8 -6.32 -11.94 -1.93
C ALA A 8 -7.21 -11.37 -3.06
N TYR A 9 -8.25 -10.61 -2.75
CA TYR A 9 -9.02 -9.90 -3.75
C TYR A 9 -8.52 -8.46 -3.92
N SER A 10 -8.67 -7.91 -5.13
CA SER A 10 -8.35 -6.50 -5.42
C SER A 10 -9.52 -5.55 -5.12
N THR A 11 -10.64 -6.08 -4.63
CA THR A 11 -11.80 -5.30 -4.16
C THR A 11 -11.53 -4.68 -2.80
N GLU A 12 -12.32 -3.68 -2.38
CA GLU A 12 -12.13 -2.96 -1.12
C GLU A 12 -12.06 -3.88 0.10
N GLY A 13 -12.84 -4.96 0.14
CA GLY A 13 -12.77 -5.94 1.24
C GLY A 13 -11.46 -6.75 1.28
N GLY A 14 -10.65 -6.69 0.23
CA GLY A 14 -9.35 -7.35 0.19
C GLY A 14 -8.16 -6.43 0.48
N VAL A 15 -8.34 -5.12 0.34
CA VAL A 15 -7.23 -4.15 0.43
C VAL A 15 -7.43 -3.06 1.47
N ARG A 16 -8.68 -2.75 1.83
CA ARG A 16 -8.99 -1.70 2.80
C ARG A 16 -8.98 -2.26 4.22
N VAL A 17 -8.32 -1.55 5.12
CA VAL A 17 -8.24 -1.87 6.55
C VAL A 17 -8.39 -0.59 7.36
N ASP A 18 -8.94 -0.72 8.57
CA ASP A 18 -8.99 0.37 9.52
C ASP A 18 -7.59 0.61 10.11
N ALA A 19 -7.28 1.88 10.40
CA ALA A 19 -6.06 2.26 11.08
C ALA A 19 -6.39 3.20 12.25
N PHE A 20 -5.64 3.07 13.33
CA PHE A 20 -5.81 3.88 14.52
C PHE A 20 -4.47 4.47 14.93
N VAL A 21 -4.46 5.77 15.19
CA VAL A 21 -3.29 6.48 15.70
C VAL A 21 -3.68 7.12 17.04
N ARG A 22 -2.82 6.98 18.03
CA ARG A 22 -3.01 7.60 19.34
C ARG A 22 -1.72 8.30 19.76
N TRP A 23 -1.81 9.61 19.96
CA TRP A 23 -0.69 10.43 20.46
C TRP A 23 -1.24 11.54 21.36
N PRO A 24 -1.41 11.26 22.67
CA PRO A 24 -1.98 12.22 23.60
C PRO A 24 -1.23 13.55 23.62
N GLY A 25 -1.96 14.65 23.55
CA GLY A 25 -1.42 16.00 23.53
C GLY A 25 -0.89 16.49 22.18
N MET A 26 -0.91 15.62 21.15
CA MET A 26 -0.49 15.97 19.78
C MET A 26 -1.58 15.71 18.74
N ILE A 27 -2.46 14.76 18.98
CA ILE A 27 -3.57 14.41 18.10
C ILE A 27 -4.85 14.52 18.93
N ASP A 28 -5.84 15.19 18.38
CA ASP A 28 -7.15 15.36 19.02
C ASP A 28 -7.88 14.02 19.18
N GLU A 29 -8.71 13.93 20.20
CA GLU A 29 -9.49 12.73 20.47
C GLU A 29 -10.67 12.64 19.51
N TYR A 30 -11.00 11.41 19.08
CA TYR A 30 -12.19 11.09 18.26
C TYR A 30 -12.21 11.69 16.85
N ASP A 31 -11.06 12.09 16.30
CA ASP A 31 -10.99 12.51 14.91
C ASP A 31 -11.11 11.29 13.96
N ILE A 32 -11.91 11.44 12.91
CA ILE A 32 -12.14 10.43 11.87
C ILE A 32 -11.71 11.01 10.54
N VAL A 33 -10.75 10.37 9.90
CA VAL A 33 -10.11 10.83 8.68
C VAL A 33 -10.46 9.90 7.53
N GLY A 34 -10.95 10.47 6.43
CA GLY A 34 -11.30 9.76 5.19
C GLY A 34 -10.22 9.78 4.11
N ASP A 35 -9.13 10.49 4.32
CA ASP A 35 -8.02 10.60 3.37
C ASP A 35 -7.36 9.24 3.08
N ILE A 36 -6.79 9.11 1.89
CA ILE A 36 -6.07 7.89 1.50
C ILE A 36 -4.75 7.81 2.25
N VAL A 37 -4.56 6.72 2.98
CA VAL A 37 -3.29 6.35 3.61
C VAL A 37 -2.87 4.97 3.14
N HIS A 38 -1.60 4.78 2.84
CA HIS A 38 -1.02 3.48 2.51
C HIS A 38 0.00 3.07 3.58
N VAL A 39 0.14 1.78 3.83
CA VAL A 39 1.05 1.28 4.87
C VAL A 39 2.49 1.75 4.67
N SER A 40 2.95 1.95 3.44
CA SER A 40 4.27 2.50 3.15
C SER A 40 4.47 3.94 3.64
N ASP A 41 3.39 4.69 3.85
CA ASP A 41 3.45 6.08 4.33
C ASP A 41 3.95 6.17 5.77
N LEU A 42 3.77 5.10 6.54
CA LEU A 42 4.28 5.02 7.90
C LEU A 42 5.80 5.17 7.95
N PHE A 43 6.53 4.58 7.00
CA PHE A 43 7.99 4.71 6.92
C PHE A 43 8.42 6.18 6.80
N THR A 44 7.85 6.90 5.84
CA THR A 44 8.21 8.30 5.58
C THR A 44 7.74 9.22 6.69
N SER A 45 6.52 9.00 7.21
CA SER A 45 5.96 9.80 8.30
C SER A 45 6.74 9.61 9.61
N ILE A 46 7.10 8.38 9.95
CA ILE A 46 7.91 8.08 11.14
C ILE A 46 9.32 8.67 10.99
N ALA A 47 9.92 8.59 9.80
CA ALA A 47 11.20 9.22 9.54
C ALA A 47 11.16 10.74 9.75
N ARG A 48 10.06 11.41 9.36
CA ARG A 48 9.85 12.84 9.63
C ARG A 48 9.72 13.12 11.12
N LEU A 49 8.86 12.42 11.81
CA LEU A 49 8.65 12.59 13.26
C LEU A 49 9.92 12.33 14.06
N GLY A 50 10.76 11.39 13.61
CA GLY A 50 12.07 11.08 14.21
C GLY A 50 13.21 11.99 13.76
N GLY A 51 12.96 13.02 12.93
CA GLY A 51 14.01 13.91 12.42
C GLY A 51 14.99 13.23 11.44
N ALA A 52 14.62 12.08 10.86
CA ALA A 52 15.48 11.22 10.05
C ALA A 52 15.22 11.31 8.53
N MET A 53 14.59 12.38 8.05
CA MET A 53 14.29 12.54 6.62
C MET A 53 15.53 12.45 5.72
N ASN A 54 16.68 12.95 6.20
CA ASN A 54 17.93 12.89 5.45
C ASN A 54 18.51 11.46 5.33
N ASN A 55 18.00 10.52 6.12
CA ASN A 55 18.42 9.12 6.10
C ASN A 55 17.56 8.27 5.14
N ILE A 56 16.51 8.84 4.57
CA ILE A 56 15.70 8.14 3.57
C ILE A 56 16.54 7.94 2.31
N PRO A 57 16.66 6.68 1.81
CA PRO A 57 17.42 6.40 0.59
C PRO A 57 16.93 7.20 -0.62
N THR A 58 17.87 7.72 -1.41
CA THR A 58 17.58 8.46 -2.66
C THR A 58 18.01 7.69 -3.92
N ASP A 59 18.65 6.54 -3.74
CA ASP A 59 19.14 5.65 -4.79
C ASP A 59 18.07 4.71 -5.34
N ARG A 60 16.90 4.71 -4.73
CA ARG A 60 15.75 3.86 -5.07
C ARG A 60 14.44 4.61 -4.90
N ILE A 61 13.33 4.03 -5.40
CA ILE A 61 12.00 4.58 -5.16
C ILE A 61 11.57 4.25 -3.74
N ILE A 62 11.10 5.28 -3.04
CA ILE A 62 10.37 5.14 -1.77
C ILE A 62 8.91 5.50 -2.07
N ASP A 63 8.03 4.52 -1.95
CA ASP A 63 6.61 4.70 -2.28
C ASP A 63 5.83 5.44 -1.19
N GLY A 64 6.38 5.51 0.02
CA GLY A 64 5.77 6.19 1.14
C GLY A 64 5.72 7.70 0.96
N VAL A 65 4.56 8.29 1.25
CA VAL A 65 4.32 9.73 1.31
C VAL A 65 4.30 10.14 2.78
N ASP A 66 4.85 11.30 3.09
CA ASP A 66 4.79 11.84 4.43
C ASP A 66 3.36 12.32 4.76
N GLN A 67 2.73 11.67 5.71
CA GLN A 67 1.37 11.93 6.19
C GLN A 67 1.35 12.58 7.59
N THR A 68 2.45 13.17 8.01
CA THR A 68 2.55 13.79 9.34
C THR A 68 1.50 14.88 9.53
N ALA A 69 1.24 15.71 8.50
CA ALA A 69 0.21 16.74 8.59
C ALA A 69 -1.19 16.13 8.80
N LEU A 70 -1.52 15.06 8.06
CA LEU A 70 -2.78 14.33 8.24
C LEU A 70 -2.92 13.79 9.66
N MET A 71 -1.84 13.24 10.22
CA MET A 71 -1.84 12.67 11.58
C MET A 71 -2.03 13.73 12.67
N LEU A 72 -1.55 14.96 12.45
CA LEU A 72 -1.55 16.02 13.45
C LEU A 72 -2.71 17.00 13.30
N GLU A 73 -3.16 17.25 12.08
CA GLU A 73 -4.11 18.30 11.75
C GLU A 73 -5.44 17.76 11.18
N GLY A 74 -5.54 16.44 10.99
CA GLY A 74 -6.76 15.76 10.62
C GLY A 74 -7.08 15.79 9.13
N GLU A 75 -8.35 15.60 8.80
CA GLU A 75 -8.88 15.43 7.46
C GLU A 75 -8.51 16.57 6.50
N THR A 76 -8.36 16.26 5.23
CA THR A 76 -7.92 17.15 4.13
C THR A 76 -6.43 17.53 4.13
N HIS A 77 -5.65 17.09 5.12
CA HIS A 77 -4.21 17.32 5.16
C HIS A 77 -3.40 16.14 4.61
N GLY A 78 -4.08 15.13 4.07
CA GLY A 78 -3.48 14.00 3.38
C GLY A 78 -2.73 14.41 2.12
N ARG A 79 -1.52 13.85 1.94
CA ARG A 79 -0.65 14.15 0.80
C ARG A 79 -0.67 13.05 -0.27
N ARG A 80 -1.37 11.95 -0.01
CA ARG A 80 -1.56 10.86 -0.94
C ARG A 80 -2.89 11.00 -1.65
N ASP A 81 -2.88 11.09 -2.96
CA ASP A 81 -4.08 11.20 -3.77
C ASP A 81 -4.46 9.87 -4.47
N HIS A 82 -3.56 8.87 -4.49
CA HIS A 82 -3.84 7.59 -5.14
C HIS A 82 -3.05 6.43 -4.53
N VAL A 83 -3.57 5.21 -4.77
CA VAL A 83 -2.95 3.92 -4.40
C VAL A 83 -3.01 2.97 -5.58
N PHE A 84 -1.92 2.23 -5.80
CA PHE A 84 -1.86 1.13 -6.76
C PHE A 84 -2.15 -0.20 -6.05
N ILE A 85 -3.04 -1.00 -6.62
CA ILE A 85 -3.39 -2.32 -6.10
C ILE A 85 -2.80 -3.38 -7.02
N TYR A 86 -1.95 -4.22 -6.46
CA TYR A 86 -1.26 -5.31 -7.15
C TYR A 86 -1.76 -6.68 -6.71
N SER A 87 -1.63 -7.65 -7.62
CA SER A 87 -1.71 -9.07 -7.30
C SER A 87 -0.51 -9.75 -7.93
N GLY A 88 0.45 -10.16 -7.11
CA GLY A 88 1.80 -10.49 -7.57
C GLY A 88 2.41 -9.29 -8.30
N ASP A 89 2.96 -9.49 -9.48
CA ASP A 89 3.58 -8.43 -10.30
C ASP A 89 2.57 -7.70 -11.21
N SER A 90 1.29 -8.08 -11.15
CA SER A 90 0.26 -7.48 -12.00
C SER A 90 -0.44 -6.33 -11.30
N LEU A 91 -0.38 -5.13 -11.88
CA LEU A 91 -1.22 -4.00 -11.49
C LEU A 91 -2.68 -4.32 -11.82
N LYS A 92 -3.54 -4.37 -10.81
CA LYS A 92 -4.96 -4.74 -10.94
C LYS A 92 -5.89 -3.55 -10.93
N ALA A 93 -5.62 -2.57 -10.07
CA ALA A 93 -6.46 -1.39 -9.96
C ALA A 93 -5.67 -0.19 -9.45
N VAL A 94 -6.25 0.98 -9.65
CA VAL A 94 -5.80 2.24 -9.06
C VAL A 94 -7.00 2.88 -8.36
N VAL A 95 -6.82 3.27 -7.11
CA VAL A 95 -7.76 4.11 -6.39
C VAL A 95 -7.21 5.52 -6.37
N LYS A 96 -8.01 6.49 -6.75
CA LYS A 96 -7.72 7.92 -6.61
C LYS A 96 -8.93 8.62 -6.03
N GLU A 97 -8.73 9.28 -4.90
CA GLU A 97 -9.85 9.87 -4.15
C GLU A 97 -10.95 8.82 -3.91
N GLN A 98 -12.16 9.08 -4.34
CA GLN A 98 -13.30 8.17 -4.22
C GLN A 98 -13.46 7.18 -5.37
N TYR A 99 -12.63 7.28 -6.41
CA TYR A 99 -12.78 6.49 -7.62
C TYR A 99 -11.76 5.36 -7.71
N LYS A 100 -12.21 4.23 -8.25
CA LYS A 100 -11.37 3.06 -8.50
C LYS A 100 -11.49 2.63 -9.96
N LEU A 101 -10.35 2.52 -10.63
CA LEU A 101 -10.23 1.99 -11.97
C LEU A 101 -9.56 0.62 -11.91
N TYR A 102 -10.21 -0.41 -12.44
CA TYR A 102 -9.56 -1.68 -12.71
C TYR A 102 -8.76 -1.59 -14.01
N VAL A 103 -7.49 -1.99 -13.95
CA VAL A 103 -6.60 -1.96 -15.11
C VAL A 103 -6.99 -3.09 -16.06
N PRO A 104 -7.34 -2.80 -17.31
CA PRO A 104 -7.67 -3.82 -18.30
C PRO A 104 -6.52 -4.80 -18.51
N LYS A 105 -6.85 -6.04 -18.79
CA LYS A 105 -5.86 -7.04 -19.19
C LYS A 105 -5.28 -6.68 -20.56
N ALA A 106 -4.11 -7.24 -20.86
CA ALA A 106 -3.50 -7.08 -22.17
C ALA A 106 -4.46 -7.56 -23.27
N GLY A 107 -4.76 -6.69 -24.22
CA GLY A 107 -5.70 -6.96 -25.32
C GLY A 107 -7.14 -6.54 -25.05
N GLU A 108 -7.50 -6.15 -23.84
CA GLU A 108 -8.82 -5.55 -23.56
C GLU A 108 -8.83 -4.05 -23.88
N ASN A 109 -10.00 -3.56 -24.31
CA ASN A 109 -10.16 -2.14 -24.62
C ASN A 109 -10.12 -1.31 -23.31
N PRO A 110 -9.17 -0.39 -23.13
CA PRO A 110 -9.08 0.43 -21.93
C PRO A 110 -10.27 1.36 -21.71
N ILE A 111 -11.10 1.62 -22.74
CA ILE A 111 -12.29 2.46 -22.61
C ILE A 111 -13.41 1.71 -21.88
N VAL A 112 -13.37 0.38 -21.83
CA VAL A 112 -14.39 -0.49 -21.19
C VAL A 112 -13.91 -0.97 -19.81
N ALA A 113 -12.91 -0.32 -19.25
CA ALA A 113 -12.41 -0.67 -17.92
C ALA A 113 -13.48 -0.41 -16.85
N ASP A 114 -13.59 -1.35 -15.91
CA ASP A 114 -14.49 -1.20 -14.77
C ASP A 114 -14.04 -0.02 -13.90
N PHE A 115 -14.92 0.96 -13.78
CA PHE A 115 -14.70 2.21 -13.04
C PHE A 115 -15.81 2.37 -12.00
N TYR A 116 -15.44 2.55 -10.74
CA TYR A 116 -16.38 2.60 -9.63
C TYR A 116 -16.24 3.89 -8.83
N ASP A 117 -17.37 4.40 -8.31
CA ASP A 117 -17.43 5.44 -7.29
C ASP A 117 -17.60 4.75 -5.92
N LEU A 118 -16.53 4.65 -5.15
CA LEU A 118 -16.50 3.93 -3.87
C LEU A 118 -17.33 4.59 -2.76
N PHE A 119 -17.69 5.87 -2.91
CA PHE A 119 -18.59 6.53 -1.95
C PHE A 119 -20.03 6.14 -2.16
N ARG A 120 -20.43 5.92 -3.42
CA ARG A 120 -21.78 5.49 -3.79
C ARG A 120 -21.94 3.99 -3.79
N ASP A 121 -20.88 3.29 -4.14
CA ASP A 121 -20.86 1.83 -4.30
C ASP A 121 -19.63 1.22 -3.60
N THR A 122 -19.71 1.12 -2.28
CA THR A 122 -18.65 0.50 -1.43
C THR A 122 -18.41 -0.97 -1.74
N ARG A 123 -19.35 -1.61 -2.48
CA ARG A 123 -19.29 -3.02 -2.84
C ARG A 123 -18.77 -3.27 -4.25
N GLU A 124 -18.56 -2.19 -5.04
CA GLU A 124 -18.09 -2.32 -6.42
C GLU A 124 -18.99 -3.25 -7.27
N GLU A 125 -20.32 -3.07 -7.16
CA GLU A 125 -21.31 -3.89 -7.86
C GLU A 125 -21.85 -3.20 -9.11
N TRP A 126 -21.74 -1.85 -9.17
CA TRP A 126 -22.31 -1.02 -10.20
C TRP A 126 -21.25 -0.09 -10.82
N PRO A 127 -20.60 -0.49 -11.91
CA PRO A 127 -19.63 0.37 -12.56
C PRO A 127 -20.30 1.67 -13.05
N VAL A 128 -19.57 2.76 -12.95
CA VAL A 128 -19.99 4.06 -13.47
C VAL A 128 -20.09 3.99 -15.00
N SER A 129 -21.03 4.72 -15.59
CA SER A 129 -21.22 4.69 -17.04
C SER A 129 -19.93 5.03 -17.79
N THR A 130 -19.77 4.46 -18.98
CA THR A 130 -18.59 4.65 -19.85
C THR A 130 -18.30 6.13 -20.14
N GLU A 131 -19.31 6.96 -20.20
CA GLU A 131 -19.18 8.40 -20.46
C GLU A 131 -18.48 9.12 -19.28
N VAL A 132 -18.88 8.84 -18.05
CA VAL A 132 -18.24 9.37 -16.85
C VAL A 132 -16.84 8.76 -16.68
N GLY A 133 -16.69 7.47 -16.96
CA GLY A 133 -15.42 6.77 -16.94
C GLY A 133 -14.41 7.35 -17.95
N ALA A 134 -14.86 7.79 -19.14
CA ALA A 134 -14.00 8.41 -20.13
C ALA A 134 -13.45 9.78 -19.65
N TRP A 135 -14.25 10.56 -18.96
CA TRP A 135 -13.83 11.84 -18.37
C TRP A 135 -12.86 11.66 -17.18
N GLY A 136 -13.23 10.84 -16.22
CA GLY A 136 -12.38 10.56 -15.05
C GLY A 136 -11.16 9.72 -15.39
N GLY A 137 -11.27 8.84 -16.39
CA GLY A 137 -10.23 7.88 -16.76
C GLY A 137 -8.92 8.48 -17.27
N ALA A 138 -8.95 9.66 -17.87
CA ALA A 138 -7.74 10.30 -18.42
C ALA A 138 -6.66 10.51 -17.35
N GLU A 139 -7.04 10.92 -16.15
CA GLU A 139 -6.11 11.10 -15.03
C GLU A 139 -5.51 9.76 -14.57
N PHE A 140 -6.32 8.70 -14.53
CA PHE A 140 -5.84 7.36 -14.19
C PHE A 140 -4.85 6.84 -15.23
N VAL A 141 -5.12 7.04 -16.51
CA VAL A 141 -4.18 6.68 -17.60
C VAL A 141 -2.84 7.40 -17.41
N ARG A 142 -2.88 8.70 -17.07
CA ARG A 142 -1.68 9.49 -16.79
C ARG A 142 -0.89 8.97 -15.58
N ILE A 143 -1.58 8.65 -14.50
CA ILE A 143 -0.98 8.09 -13.27
C ILE A 143 -0.34 6.73 -13.58
N ILE A 144 -1.07 5.83 -14.24
CA ILE A 144 -0.58 4.51 -14.63
C ILE A 144 0.62 4.62 -15.57
N GLY A 145 0.56 5.53 -16.55
CA GLY A 145 1.67 5.78 -17.48
C GLY A 145 2.94 6.19 -16.77
N ARG A 146 2.86 7.17 -15.85
CA ARG A 146 4.01 7.59 -15.03
C ARG A 146 4.53 6.48 -14.14
N HIS A 147 3.64 5.71 -13.55
CA HIS A 147 4.02 4.57 -12.72
C HIS A 147 4.80 3.51 -13.53
N LYS A 148 4.31 3.13 -14.70
CA LYS A 148 5.00 2.20 -15.61
C LYS A 148 6.38 2.71 -16.04
N GLN A 149 6.51 4.00 -16.31
CA GLN A 149 7.83 4.61 -16.65
C GLN A 149 8.79 4.51 -15.45
N ARG A 150 8.31 4.77 -14.24
CA ARG A 150 9.13 4.63 -13.01
C ARG A 150 9.56 3.18 -12.80
N MET A 151 8.67 2.22 -12.96
CA MET A 151 8.99 0.79 -12.87
C MET A 151 10.00 0.36 -13.94
N GLY A 152 9.94 0.91 -15.15
CA GLY A 152 10.95 0.67 -16.19
C GLY A 152 12.34 1.19 -15.82
N LYS A 153 12.41 2.32 -15.10
CA LYS A 153 13.67 2.88 -14.59
C LYS A 153 14.20 2.13 -13.36
N TYR A 154 13.31 1.62 -12.53
CA TYR A 154 13.61 0.93 -11.27
C TYR A 154 12.82 -0.38 -11.27
N PRO A 155 13.28 -1.42 -11.99
CA PRO A 155 12.58 -2.69 -12.05
C PRO A 155 12.51 -3.35 -10.67
N SER A 156 11.43 -4.07 -10.43
CA SER A 156 11.30 -4.88 -9.21
C SER A 156 12.37 -5.96 -9.21
N GLU A 157 13.13 -6.05 -8.14
CA GLU A 157 14.00 -7.19 -7.93
C GLU A 157 13.17 -8.42 -7.56
N PRO A 158 13.53 -9.61 -8.06
CA PRO A 158 12.89 -10.84 -7.62
C PRO A 158 13.02 -10.97 -6.10
N PRO A 159 11.97 -11.39 -5.38
CA PRO A 159 12.09 -11.63 -3.96
C PRO A 159 13.20 -12.67 -3.73
N ALA A 160 14.14 -12.34 -2.86
CA ALA A 160 15.24 -13.23 -2.48
C ALA A 160 14.72 -14.35 -1.57
N TYR A 161 13.93 -15.26 -2.14
CA TYR A 161 13.50 -16.46 -1.41
C TYR A 161 14.71 -17.37 -1.18
N GLY A 162 14.90 -17.76 0.06
CA GLY A 162 15.93 -18.71 0.41
C GLY A 162 17.31 -18.11 0.62
N VAL A 163 17.44 -16.79 0.81
CA VAL A 163 18.67 -16.24 1.36
C VAL A 163 18.85 -16.82 2.76
N PRO A 164 19.98 -17.50 3.04
CA PRO A 164 20.24 -18.02 4.37
C PRO A 164 20.15 -16.89 5.39
N TYR A 165 19.46 -17.14 6.48
CA TYR A 165 19.43 -16.21 7.59
C TYR A 165 20.78 -16.22 8.28
N ASP A 166 21.55 -15.16 8.13
CA ASP A 166 22.92 -15.03 8.70
C ASP A 166 22.93 -14.79 10.21
N GLY A 167 21.72 -14.72 10.81
CA GLY A 167 21.57 -14.41 12.22
C GLY A 167 21.44 -12.91 12.48
N ILE A 168 20.85 -12.58 13.63
CA ILE A 168 20.84 -11.23 14.17
C ILE A 168 22.02 -11.10 15.13
N THR A 169 22.99 -10.26 14.78
CA THR A 169 24.24 -10.12 15.55
C THR A 169 24.05 -9.51 16.94
N ASN A 170 22.92 -8.82 17.18
CA ASN A 170 22.61 -8.08 18.42
C ASN A 170 21.46 -8.70 19.23
N LEU A 171 21.29 -10.02 19.19
CA LEU A 171 20.30 -10.68 20.01
C LEU A 171 20.65 -10.61 21.50
N ARG A 172 19.65 -10.37 22.34
CA ARG A 172 19.78 -10.58 23.77
C ARG A 172 20.15 -12.03 24.04
N PRO A 173 20.95 -12.33 25.09
CA PRO A 173 21.42 -13.70 25.38
C PRO A 173 20.29 -14.74 25.42
N GLU A 174 19.15 -14.40 26.03
CA GLU A 174 17.98 -15.29 26.13
C GLU A 174 17.36 -15.59 24.75
N THR A 175 17.26 -14.57 23.91
CA THR A 175 16.72 -14.71 22.54
C THR A 175 17.68 -15.51 21.67
N LYS A 176 18.99 -15.29 21.82
CA LYS A 176 20.03 -16.06 21.13
C LYS A 176 19.95 -17.54 21.48
N ALA A 177 19.85 -17.86 22.75
CA ALA A 177 19.73 -19.25 23.22
C ALA A 177 18.48 -19.95 22.65
N ALA A 178 17.34 -19.24 22.56
CA ALA A 178 16.13 -19.79 21.99
C ALA A 178 16.27 -20.03 20.49
N VAL A 179 16.87 -19.10 19.72
CA VAL A 179 17.15 -19.25 18.30
C VAL A 179 18.11 -20.40 18.03
N ASP A 180 19.21 -20.50 18.78
CA ASP A 180 20.20 -21.56 18.63
C ASP A 180 19.57 -22.94 18.92
N ALA A 181 18.73 -23.05 19.94
CA ALA A 181 17.99 -24.28 20.25
C ALA A 181 17.02 -24.68 19.15
N PHE A 182 16.34 -23.71 18.52
CA PHE A 182 15.45 -23.94 17.40
C PHE A 182 16.21 -24.44 16.16
N LEU A 183 17.31 -23.79 15.80
CA LEU A 183 18.15 -24.18 14.67
C LEU A 183 18.80 -25.57 14.86
N MET A 184 19.17 -25.93 16.08
CA MET A 184 19.68 -27.27 16.37
C MET A 184 18.64 -28.37 16.19
N LYS A 185 17.36 -28.09 16.54
CA LYS A 185 16.25 -29.04 16.29
C LYS A 185 15.99 -29.28 14.80
N GLN A 186 16.19 -28.27 13.96
CA GLN A 186 16.02 -28.43 12.51
C GLN A 186 17.17 -29.23 11.86
N LYS A 187 18.33 -29.23 12.43
CA LYS A 187 19.53 -29.96 11.93
C LYS A 187 19.59 -31.43 12.37
N SER A 188 18.74 -31.84 13.30
CA SER A 188 18.67 -33.25 13.71
C SER A 188 17.87 -34.03 12.65
N PRO A 189 18.47 -35.03 11.98
CA PRO A 189 17.73 -35.84 11.03
C PRO A 189 16.59 -36.56 11.75
N GLN A 190 15.40 -36.48 11.21
CA GLN A 190 14.30 -37.36 11.62
C GLN A 190 14.72 -38.81 11.28
N MET A 191 15.06 -39.59 12.30
CA MET A 191 15.19 -41.04 12.16
C MET A 191 13.80 -41.68 12.05
#